data_82ba2d46c2cb3ff3c189f340e6006357
#
_entry.id   82ba2d46c2cb3ff3c189f340e6006357
#
_cell.length_a   1.000
_cell.length_b   1.000
_cell.length_c   1.000
_cell.angle_alpha   90.00
_cell.angle_beta   90.00
_cell.angle_gamma   90.00
#
_symmetry.space_group_name_H-M   'P 1'
#
loop_
_entity.id
_entity.type
_entity.pdbx_description
1 polymer ?
#
loop_
_entity_poly.entity_id
_entity_poly.type
_entity_poly.pdbx_seq_one_letter_code
_entity_poly.pdbx_strand_id
1 'polypeptide(L)'
;MRRFLVLLVKEERALFSSPIAYVLIAVFLLIMGYSFTLALFISHSMTLVHLFFQIFVLFLLTVPIITMRLIAEERKLRTIEVLLTSRANETQIVFAKFVASMSLIVLMLILSGAYAIVLAIYGDPDWGPIFSGYLGLVLLAAALVGVGLLTSSLTSNQIIAALLSLSAFLLLWIIDEYGYLLPDPFDSLVVNMSLSVHFKPFATGSMYLSDVAFYLSATMLSLFLSVRALAWR
;
A
#
# COMPACT_ATOMS: atom_id res chain seq x y z
N MET A 1 11.90 21.21 9.64
CA MET A 1 11.84 20.91 8.21
C MET A 1 13.15 20.32 7.64
N ARG A 2 14.31 20.98 7.77
CA ARG A 2 15.59 20.47 7.22
C ARG A 2 15.95 19.03 7.62
N ARG A 3 15.68 18.62 8.88
CA ARG A 3 16.02 17.28 9.39
C ARG A 3 15.15 16.17 8.77
N PHE A 4 13.85 16.43 8.63
CA PHE A 4 12.94 15.52 7.96
C PHE A 4 13.35 15.28 6.50
N LEU A 5 13.70 16.33 5.75
CA LEU A 5 14.15 16.20 4.37
C LEU A 5 15.44 15.38 4.25
N VAL A 6 16.39 15.54 5.18
CA VAL A 6 17.62 14.75 5.18
C VAL A 6 17.33 13.27 5.43
N LEU A 7 16.41 12.97 6.38
CA LEU A 7 15.97 11.60 6.62
C LEU A 7 15.25 11.02 5.40
N LEU A 8 14.33 11.77 4.81
CA LEU A 8 13.59 11.33 3.64
C LEU A 8 14.52 10.99 2.47
N VAL A 9 15.45 11.90 2.13
CA VAL A 9 16.44 11.65 1.05
C VAL A 9 17.31 10.43 1.36
N LYS A 10 17.69 10.21 2.63
CA LYS A 10 18.41 9.00 3.04
C LYS A 10 17.58 7.74 2.77
N GLU A 11 16.31 7.72 3.19
CA GLU A 11 15.43 6.57 3.02
C GLU A 11 15.11 6.31 1.54
N GLU A 12 14.85 7.35 0.76
CA GLU A 12 14.64 7.21 -0.69
C GLU A 12 15.88 6.65 -1.38
N ARG A 13 17.08 7.18 -1.08
CA ARG A 13 18.32 6.62 -1.63
C ARG A 13 18.51 5.16 -1.23
N ALA A 14 18.22 4.79 0.00
CA ALA A 14 18.34 3.42 0.45
C ALA A 14 17.37 2.48 -0.30
N LEU A 15 16.13 2.91 -0.55
CA LEU A 15 15.13 2.16 -1.31
C LEU A 15 15.51 2.04 -2.79
N PHE A 16 15.80 3.16 -3.45
CA PHE A 16 16.09 3.19 -4.89
C PHE A 16 17.50 2.70 -5.26
N SER A 17 18.43 2.60 -4.34
CA SER A 17 19.71 1.91 -4.57
C SER A 17 19.61 0.40 -4.39
N SER A 18 18.51 -0.11 -3.84
CA SER A 18 18.29 -1.54 -3.66
C SER A 18 17.81 -2.20 -4.97
N PRO A 19 18.45 -3.29 -5.43
CA PRO A 19 17.99 -4.06 -6.60
C PRO A 19 16.54 -4.53 -6.47
N ILE A 20 16.06 -4.74 -5.25
CA ILE A 20 14.71 -5.23 -4.96
C ILE A 20 13.64 -4.25 -5.45
N ALA A 21 13.86 -2.95 -5.33
CA ALA A 21 12.89 -1.95 -5.81
C ALA A 21 12.66 -2.10 -7.33
N TYR A 22 13.73 -2.26 -8.10
CA TYR A 22 13.65 -2.43 -9.55
C TYR A 22 13.00 -3.75 -9.95
N VAL A 23 13.31 -4.84 -9.23
CA VAL A 23 12.68 -6.14 -9.45
C VAL A 23 11.18 -6.07 -9.16
N LEU A 24 10.76 -5.41 -8.08
CA LEU A 24 9.35 -5.23 -7.74
C LEU A 24 8.61 -4.42 -8.81
N ILE A 25 9.19 -3.31 -9.28
CA ILE A 25 8.62 -2.51 -10.38
C ILE A 25 8.50 -3.34 -11.65
N ALA A 26 9.56 -4.08 -12.02
CA ALA A 26 9.58 -4.89 -13.23
C ALA A 26 8.54 -6.01 -13.20
N VAL A 27 8.45 -6.77 -12.10
CA VAL A 27 7.47 -7.83 -11.93
C VAL A 27 6.05 -7.27 -11.92
N PHE A 28 5.82 -6.16 -11.21
CA PHE A 28 4.53 -5.49 -11.19
C PHE A 28 4.08 -5.09 -12.61
N LEU A 29 4.94 -4.37 -13.36
CA LEU A 29 4.61 -3.94 -14.71
C LEU A 29 4.46 -5.11 -15.69
N LEU A 30 5.25 -6.18 -15.54
CA LEU A 30 5.14 -7.37 -16.37
C LEU A 30 3.77 -8.05 -16.16
N ILE A 31 3.36 -8.28 -14.91
CA ILE A 31 2.07 -8.90 -14.59
C ILE A 31 0.92 -8.01 -15.10
N MET A 32 1.01 -6.70 -14.86
CA MET A 32 0.00 -5.74 -15.31
C MET A 32 -0.07 -5.68 -16.84
N GLY A 33 1.07 -5.63 -17.53
CA GLY A 33 1.13 -5.61 -18.98
C GLY A 33 0.56 -6.88 -19.61
N TYR A 34 0.88 -8.04 -19.05
CA TYR A 34 0.29 -9.30 -19.47
C TYR A 34 -1.24 -9.31 -19.34
N SER A 35 -1.76 -8.92 -18.18
CA SER A 35 -3.20 -8.88 -17.94
C SER A 35 -3.93 -7.82 -18.76
N PHE A 36 -3.30 -6.66 -18.98
CA PHE A 36 -3.84 -5.63 -19.86
C PHE A 36 -3.95 -6.14 -21.30
N THR A 37 -2.93 -6.83 -21.80
CA THR A 37 -2.93 -7.43 -23.14
C THR A 37 -4.04 -8.48 -23.27
N LEU A 38 -4.21 -9.36 -22.28
CA LEU A 38 -5.30 -10.33 -22.26
C LEU A 38 -6.68 -9.65 -22.25
N ALA A 39 -6.86 -8.61 -21.43
CA ALA A 39 -8.13 -7.87 -21.37
C ALA A 39 -8.46 -7.23 -22.72
N LEU A 40 -7.47 -6.64 -23.39
CA LEU A 40 -7.66 -5.95 -24.66
C LEU A 40 -8.00 -6.91 -25.80
N PHE A 41 -7.23 -8.00 -25.94
CA PHE A 41 -7.32 -8.90 -27.11
C PHE A 41 -8.33 -10.04 -26.93
N ILE A 42 -8.57 -10.52 -25.70
CA ILE A 42 -9.47 -11.65 -25.46
C ILE A 42 -10.85 -11.18 -25.00
N SER A 43 -10.89 -10.24 -24.05
CA SER A 43 -12.16 -9.80 -23.45
C SER A 43 -12.77 -8.61 -24.20
N HIS A 44 -12.03 -7.96 -25.11
CA HIS A 44 -12.42 -6.72 -25.79
C HIS A 44 -12.98 -5.66 -24.83
N SER A 45 -12.55 -5.71 -23.55
CA SER A 45 -13.03 -4.80 -22.51
C SER A 45 -12.20 -3.52 -22.52
N MET A 46 -12.88 -2.38 -22.69
CA MET A 46 -12.25 -1.05 -22.64
C MET A 46 -12.31 -0.44 -21.24
N THR A 47 -12.29 -1.28 -20.20
CA THR A 47 -12.34 -0.82 -18.80
C THR A 47 -11.11 -1.29 -18.03
N LEU A 48 -10.59 -0.43 -17.15
CA LEU A 48 -9.47 -0.74 -16.26
C LEU A 48 -9.91 -1.35 -14.92
N VAL A 49 -11.22 -1.54 -14.70
CA VAL A 49 -11.76 -2.03 -13.41
C VAL A 49 -11.10 -3.33 -12.98
N HIS A 50 -10.98 -4.30 -13.89
CA HIS A 50 -10.33 -5.57 -13.61
C HIS A 50 -8.84 -5.41 -13.23
N LEU A 51 -8.15 -4.50 -13.89
CA LEU A 51 -6.75 -4.19 -13.60
C LEU A 51 -6.59 -3.53 -12.23
N PHE A 52 -7.52 -2.69 -11.79
CA PHE A 52 -7.48 -2.11 -10.44
C PHE A 52 -7.60 -3.17 -9.36
N PHE A 53 -8.50 -4.15 -9.51
CA PHE A 53 -8.56 -5.29 -8.58
C PHE A 53 -7.29 -6.13 -8.60
N GLN A 54 -6.66 -6.28 -9.74
CA GLN A 54 -5.39 -6.99 -9.83
C GLN A 54 -4.26 -6.21 -9.14
N ILE A 55 -4.19 -4.88 -9.30
CA ILE A 55 -3.24 -4.03 -8.56
C ILE A 55 -3.50 -4.15 -7.06
N PHE A 56 -4.77 -4.15 -6.62
CA PHE A 56 -5.15 -4.37 -5.23
C PHE A 56 -4.50 -5.65 -4.69
N VAL A 57 -4.69 -6.79 -5.36
CA VAL A 57 -4.09 -8.08 -4.95
C VAL A 57 -2.57 -8.04 -4.99
N LEU A 58 -1.97 -7.43 -6.01
CA LEU A 58 -0.52 -7.27 -6.09
C LEU A 58 0.04 -6.42 -4.96
N PHE A 59 -0.68 -5.41 -4.49
CA PHE A 59 -0.26 -4.59 -3.34
C PHE A 59 -0.28 -5.39 -2.03
N LEU A 60 -1.23 -6.32 -1.84
CA LEU A 60 -1.21 -7.22 -0.67
C LEU A 60 0.08 -8.04 -0.59
N LEU A 61 0.70 -8.36 -1.73
CA LEU A 61 1.94 -9.14 -1.80
C LEU A 61 3.19 -8.25 -1.81
N THR A 62 3.17 -7.13 -2.54
CA THR A 62 4.36 -6.29 -2.73
C THR A 62 4.63 -5.35 -1.55
N VAL A 63 3.59 -4.81 -0.91
CA VAL A 63 3.76 -3.89 0.21
C VAL A 63 4.46 -4.53 1.41
N PRO A 64 4.16 -5.79 1.83
CA PRO A 64 4.92 -6.46 2.88
C PRO A 64 6.42 -6.55 2.57
N ILE A 65 6.79 -6.80 1.32
CA ILE A 65 8.20 -6.92 0.89
C ILE A 65 8.91 -5.56 0.99
N ILE A 66 8.21 -4.47 0.68
CA ILE A 66 8.75 -3.11 0.79
C ILE A 66 8.91 -2.73 2.27
N THR A 67 7.87 -2.97 3.08
CA THR A 67 7.79 -2.47 4.46
C THR A 67 8.57 -3.30 5.47
N MET A 68 8.79 -4.60 5.21
CA MET A 68 9.46 -5.49 6.16
C MET A 68 10.86 -5.01 6.59
N ARG A 69 11.56 -4.26 5.73
CA ARG A 69 12.93 -3.78 5.97
C ARG A 69 13.00 -2.47 6.72
N LEU A 70 11.93 -1.67 6.67
CA LEU A 70 11.97 -0.27 7.05
C LEU A 70 12.41 -0.03 8.50
N ILE A 71 11.96 -0.84 9.45
CA ILE A 71 12.33 -0.74 10.86
C ILE A 71 12.99 -2.02 11.36
N ALA A 72 12.49 -3.20 10.96
CA ALA A 72 13.00 -4.48 11.45
C ALA A 72 14.48 -4.71 11.08
N GLU A 73 14.93 -4.24 9.91
CA GLU A 73 16.35 -4.31 9.51
C GLU A 73 17.22 -3.41 10.39
N GLU A 74 16.81 -2.18 10.65
CA GLU A 74 17.56 -1.26 11.51
C GLU A 74 17.61 -1.77 12.96
N ARG A 75 16.56 -2.43 13.44
CA ARG A 75 16.59 -3.13 14.74
C ARG A 75 17.55 -4.30 14.75
N LYS A 76 17.52 -5.14 13.72
CA LYS A 76 18.43 -6.29 13.60
C LYS A 76 19.90 -5.84 13.58
N LEU A 77 20.21 -4.74 12.90
CA LEU A 77 21.55 -4.17 12.78
C LEU A 77 21.93 -3.26 13.96
N ARG A 78 21.04 -3.04 14.95
CA ARG A 78 21.18 -2.09 16.07
C ARG A 78 21.45 -0.65 15.65
N THR A 79 21.19 -0.31 14.39
CA THR A 79 21.36 1.06 13.88
C THR A 79 20.21 1.99 14.30
N ILE A 80 19.10 1.42 14.75
CA ILE A 80 17.96 2.20 15.27
C ILE A 80 18.34 3.03 16.49
N GLU A 81 19.24 2.54 17.36
CA GLU A 81 19.71 3.26 18.54
C GLU A 81 20.48 4.54 18.15
N VAL A 82 21.29 4.45 17.09
CA VAL A 82 22.01 5.61 16.54
C VAL A 82 21.00 6.63 15.93
N LEU A 83 19.92 6.13 15.34
CA LEU A 83 18.88 7.00 14.79
C LEU A 83 18.09 7.71 15.91
N LEU A 84 17.77 7.01 17.01
CA LEU A 84 17.05 7.54 18.15
C LEU A 84 17.92 8.51 19.02
N THR A 85 19.23 8.29 19.07
CA THR A 85 20.17 9.23 19.72
C THR A 85 20.44 10.46 18.88
N SER A 86 20.07 10.45 17.59
CA SER A 86 20.08 11.64 16.77
C SER A 86 19.03 12.64 17.24
N ARG A 87 19.16 13.90 16.84
CA ARG A 87 18.18 14.95 17.17
C ARG A 87 16.84 14.82 16.39
N ALA A 88 16.51 13.66 15.81
CA ALA A 88 15.28 13.41 15.10
C ALA A 88 14.24 12.78 16.03
N ASN A 89 12.99 13.24 15.97
CA ASN A 89 11.88 12.65 16.72
C ASN A 89 11.41 11.36 16.03
N GLU A 90 10.88 10.40 16.81
CA GLU A 90 10.33 9.13 16.30
C GLU A 90 9.28 9.35 15.22
N THR A 91 8.45 10.39 15.37
CA THR A 91 7.45 10.78 14.37
C THR A 91 8.10 11.12 13.02
N GLN A 92 9.23 11.86 13.03
CA GLN A 92 9.95 12.22 11.81
C GLN A 92 10.55 10.99 11.11
N ILE A 93 11.02 10.03 11.90
CA ILE A 93 11.59 8.77 11.40
C ILE A 93 10.49 7.94 10.72
N VAL A 94 9.37 7.71 11.40
CA VAL A 94 8.24 6.93 10.88
C VAL A 94 7.66 7.58 9.62
N PHE A 95 7.43 8.91 9.64
CA PHE A 95 6.92 9.63 8.48
C PHE A 95 7.89 9.65 7.30
N ALA A 96 9.21 9.76 7.52
CA ALA A 96 10.18 9.70 6.43
C ALA A 96 10.17 8.32 5.75
N LYS A 97 10.08 7.24 6.53
CA LYS A 97 9.97 5.87 6.01
C LYS A 97 8.65 5.62 5.28
N PHE A 98 7.55 6.16 5.81
CA PHE A 98 6.24 6.12 5.17
C PHE A 98 6.26 6.80 3.80
N VAL A 99 6.73 8.05 3.73
CA VAL A 99 6.77 8.82 2.48
C VAL A 99 7.71 8.18 1.46
N ALA A 100 8.88 7.69 1.89
CA ALA A 100 9.79 6.98 1.01
C ALA A 100 9.18 5.70 0.42
N SER A 101 8.45 4.92 1.21
CA SER A 101 7.74 3.73 0.71
C SER A 101 6.61 4.09 -0.24
N MET A 102 5.85 5.15 0.09
CA MET A 102 4.79 5.66 -0.78
C MET A 102 5.35 6.18 -2.11
N SER A 103 6.52 6.80 -2.14
CA SER A 103 7.13 7.28 -3.38
C SER A 103 7.41 6.15 -4.37
N LEU A 104 7.84 4.98 -3.90
CA LEU A 104 8.03 3.79 -4.74
C LEU A 104 6.71 3.27 -5.30
N ILE A 105 5.67 3.18 -4.46
CA ILE A 105 4.34 2.70 -4.89
C ILE A 105 3.69 3.69 -5.86
N VAL A 106 3.78 4.99 -5.58
CA VAL A 106 3.28 6.03 -6.48
C VAL A 106 4.00 5.98 -7.83
N LEU A 107 5.32 5.72 -7.84
CA LEU A 107 6.06 5.51 -9.08
C LEU A 107 5.52 4.30 -9.86
N MET A 108 5.23 3.17 -9.20
CA MET A 108 4.61 2.00 -9.83
C MET A 108 3.24 2.35 -10.43
N LEU A 109 2.42 3.12 -9.72
CA LEU A 109 1.12 3.58 -10.21
C LEU A 109 1.24 4.56 -11.39
N ILE A 110 2.19 5.49 -11.35
CA ILE A 110 2.45 6.42 -12.47
C ILE A 110 2.85 5.63 -13.72
N LEU A 111 3.74 4.64 -13.59
CA LEU A 111 4.15 3.81 -14.71
C LEU A 111 2.99 2.97 -15.24
N SER A 112 2.10 2.47 -14.37
CA SER A 112 0.88 1.76 -14.80
C SER A 112 -0.13 2.68 -15.51
N GLY A 113 -0.04 4.00 -15.33
CA GLY A 113 -0.83 4.99 -16.06
C GLY A 113 -0.64 4.92 -17.59
N ALA A 114 0.48 4.35 -18.05
CA ALA A 114 0.70 4.09 -19.47
C ALA A 114 -0.42 3.21 -20.08
N TYR A 115 -0.99 2.28 -19.32
CA TYR A 115 -2.11 1.44 -19.79
C TYR A 115 -3.38 2.26 -20.04
N ALA A 116 -3.66 3.27 -19.22
CA ALA A 116 -4.77 4.18 -19.43
C ALA A 116 -4.57 5.03 -20.69
N ILE A 117 -3.32 5.46 -20.95
CA ILE A 117 -2.97 6.21 -22.17
C ILE A 117 -3.14 5.33 -23.42
N VAL A 118 -2.66 4.08 -23.37
CA VAL A 118 -2.85 3.13 -24.47
C VAL A 118 -4.34 2.92 -24.73
N LEU A 119 -5.14 2.74 -23.68
CA LEU A 119 -6.58 2.56 -23.82
C LEU A 119 -7.25 3.78 -24.46
N ALA A 120 -6.79 5.00 -24.15
CA ALA A 120 -7.29 6.24 -24.75
C ALA A 120 -6.92 6.41 -26.24
N ILE A 121 -5.82 5.79 -26.69
CA ILE A 121 -5.42 5.83 -28.11
C ILE A 121 -6.26 4.87 -28.95
N TYR A 122 -6.63 3.72 -28.40
CA TYR A 122 -7.34 2.66 -29.13
C TYR A 122 -8.84 2.63 -28.89
N GLY A 123 -9.36 3.43 -27.96
CA GLY A 123 -10.77 3.46 -27.60
C GLY A 123 -11.18 4.78 -26.93
N ASP A 124 -12.36 4.78 -26.38
CA ASP A 124 -12.90 5.91 -25.61
C ASP A 124 -13.16 5.44 -24.16
N PRO A 125 -12.13 5.47 -23.29
CA PRO A 125 -12.27 4.99 -21.94
C PRO A 125 -13.06 5.98 -21.08
N ASP A 126 -13.82 5.46 -20.13
CA ASP A 126 -14.44 6.28 -19.09
C ASP A 126 -13.38 6.77 -18.08
N TRP A 127 -13.10 8.07 -18.09
CA TRP A 127 -12.10 8.70 -17.22
C TRP A 127 -12.52 8.77 -15.75
N GLY A 128 -13.83 8.72 -15.47
CA GLY A 128 -14.35 8.76 -14.09
C GLY A 128 -13.80 7.59 -13.25
N PRO A 129 -14.05 6.33 -13.63
CA PRO A 129 -13.49 5.14 -12.96
C PRO A 129 -11.95 5.11 -12.96
N ILE A 130 -11.29 5.65 -13.98
CA ILE A 130 -9.83 5.69 -14.04
C ILE A 130 -9.27 6.56 -12.91
N PHE A 131 -9.72 7.82 -12.81
CA PHE A 131 -9.23 8.72 -11.77
C PHE A 131 -9.59 8.26 -10.37
N SER A 132 -10.84 7.82 -10.16
CA SER A 132 -11.26 7.29 -8.85
C SER A 132 -10.50 6.02 -8.47
N GLY A 133 -10.28 5.11 -9.42
CA GLY A 133 -9.52 3.87 -9.19
C GLY A 133 -8.07 4.13 -8.76
N TYR A 134 -7.35 5.02 -9.44
CA TYR A 134 -6.00 5.42 -9.04
C TYR A 134 -5.97 6.11 -7.67
N LEU A 135 -6.95 6.99 -7.38
CA LEU A 135 -7.07 7.61 -6.06
C LEU A 135 -7.30 6.55 -4.98
N GLY A 136 -8.22 5.61 -5.21
CA GLY A 136 -8.47 4.49 -4.31
C GLY A 136 -7.22 3.63 -4.06
N LEU A 137 -6.43 3.36 -5.11
CA LEU A 137 -5.17 2.61 -4.99
C LEU A 137 -4.12 3.36 -4.17
N VAL A 138 -4.03 4.68 -4.28
CA VAL A 138 -3.12 5.49 -3.44
C VAL A 138 -3.55 5.45 -1.97
N LEU A 139 -4.85 5.57 -1.70
CA LEU A 139 -5.39 5.50 -0.33
C LEU A 139 -5.21 4.11 0.27
N LEU A 140 -5.51 3.06 -0.48
CA LEU A 140 -5.26 1.67 -0.10
C LEU A 140 -3.77 1.45 0.22
N ALA A 141 -2.88 1.87 -0.68
CA ALA A 141 -1.44 1.75 -0.48
C ALA A 141 -0.98 2.45 0.79
N ALA A 142 -1.51 3.64 1.10
CA ALA A 142 -1.19 4.36 2.32
C ALA A 142 -1.58 3.57 3.57
N ALA A 143 -2.77 2.97 3.60
CA ALA A 143 -3.21 2.13 4.71
C ALA A 143 -2.32 0.87 4.84
N LEU A 144 -2.04 0.18 3.73
CA LEU A 144 -1.19 -1.01 3.72
C LEU A 144 0.25 -0.68 4.18
N VAL A 145 0.85 0.40 3.69
CA VAL A 145 2.19 0.84 4.12
C VAL A 145 2.19 1.21 5.60
N GLY A 146 1.14 1.88 6.08
CA GLY A 146 0.99 2.19 7.51
C GLY A 146 1.00 0.93 8.38
N VAL A 147 0.17 -0.06 8.05
CA VAL A 147 0.10 -1.34 8.76
C VAL A 147 1.42 -2.13 8.61
N GLY A 148 2.04 -2.12 7.43
CA GLY A 148 3.34 -2.75 7.21
C GLY A 148 4.47 -2.12 8.03
N LEU A 149 4.46 -0.78 8.21
CA LEU A 149 5.37 -0.09 9.13
C LEU A 149 5.11 -0.49 10.59
N LEU A 150 3.85 -0.62 10.99
CA LEU A 150 3.49 -1.07 12.32
C LEU A 150 4.06 -2.46 12.59
N THR A 151 3.80 -3.44 11.73
CA THR A 151 4.31 -4.80 11.89
C THR A 151 5.84 -4.83 11.89
N SER A 152 6.51 -4.06 11.03
CA SER A 152 7.96 -3.91 11.00
C SER A 152 8.49 -3.27 12.30
N SER A 153 7.71 -2.42 12.96
CA SER A 153 8.10 -1.80 14.24
C SER A 153 8.00 -2.74 15.43
N LEU A 154 7.23 -3.82 15.36
CA LEU A 154 7.01 -4.77 16.46
C LEU A 154 8.08 -5.86 16.55
N THR A 155 8.83 -6.13 15.49
CA THR A 155 9.80 -7.21 15.43
C THR A 155 11.16 -6.75 14.88
N SER A 156 12.22 -7.50 15.20
CA SER A 156 13.56 -7.35 14.61
C SER A 156 13.84 -8.34 13.47
N ASN A 157 12.87 -9.21 13.14
CA ASN A 157 13.01 -10.17 12.06
C ASN A 157 12.16 -9.74 10.87
N GLN A 158 12.82 -9.48 9.73
CA GLN A 158 12.19 -9.05 8.48
C GLN A 158 11.13 -10.04 7.97
N ILE A 159 11.42 -11.35 8.07
CA ILE A 159 10.49 -12.40 7.61
C ILE A 159 9.22 -12.40 8.47
N ILE A 160 9.36 -12.28 9.79
CA ILE A 160 8.23 -12.21 10.71
C ILE A 160 7.42 -10.94 10.44
N ALA A 161 8.07 -9.80 10.19
CA ALA A 161 7.38 -8.55 9.83
C ALA A 161 6.55 -8.72 8.54
N ALA A 162 7.13 -9.33 7.50
CA ALA A 162 6.44 -9.59 6.24
C ALA A 162 5.24 -10.54 6.40
N LEU A 163 5.42 -11.63 7.17
CA LEU A 163 4.34 -12.59 7.42
C LEU A 163 3.20 -11.96 8.22
N LEU A 164 3.51 -11.16 9.25
CA LEU A 164 2.50 -10.46 10.06
C LEU A 164 1.70 -9.45 9.20
N SER A 165 2.38 -8.65 8.37
CA SER A 165 1.69 -7.70 7.50
C SER A 165 0.86 -8.41 6.45
N LEU A 166 1.40 -9.45 5.79
CA LEU A 166 0.66 -10.25 4.82
C LEU A 166 -0.57 -10.91 5.44
N SER A 167 -0.44 -11.51 6.62
CA SER A 167 -1.56 -12.12 7.34
C SER A 167 -2.64 -11.10 7.69
N ALA A 168 -2.25 -9.91 8.17
CA ALA A 168 -3.20 -8.83 8.45
C ALA A 168 -3.93 -8.37 7.18
N PHE A 169 -3.21 -8.23 6.06
CA PHE A 169 -3.81 -7.81 4.78
C PHE A 169 -4.78 -8.85 4.24
N LEU A 170 -4.40 -10.13 4.26
CA LEU A 170 -5.26 -11.22 3.82
C LEU A 170 -6.52 -11.35 4.70
N LEU A 171 -6.39 -11.21 6.00
CA LEU A 171 -7.55 -11.21 6.90
C LEU A 171 -8.50 -10.06 6.57
N LEU A 172 -7.99 -8.83 6.41
CA LEU A 172 -8.80 -7.66 6.08
C LEU A 172 -9.36 -7.72 4.65
N TRP A 173 -8.77 -8.51 3.76
CA TRP A 173 -9.29 -8.72 2.41
C TRP A 173 -10.41 -9.75 2.37
N ILE A 174 -10.24 -10.89 3.06
CA ILE A 174 -11.16 -12.04 2.96
C ILE A 174 -12.39 -11.86 3.88
N ILE A 175 -12.30 -10.97 4.85
CA ILE A 175 -13.29 -10.82 5.93
C ILE A 175 -14.70 -10.49 5.42
N ASP A 176 -14.84 -9.81 4.28
CA ASP A 176 -16.15 -9.53 3.68
C ASP A 176 -16.84 -10.79 3.12
N GLU A 177 -16.07 -11.75 2.62
CA GLU A 177 -16.61 -13.00 2.06
C GLU A 177 -17.26 -13.89 3.14
N TYR A 178 -16.74 -13.81 4.38
CA TYR A 178 -17.21 -14.61 5.51
C TYR A 178 -18.04 -13.80 6.53
N GLY A 179 -18.05 -12.48 6.42
CA GLY A 179 -18.79 -11.61 7.34
C GLY A 179 -20.30 -11.93 7.37
N TYR A 180 -20.88 -12.30 6.25
CA TYR A 180 -22.30 -12.68 6.14
C TYR A 180 -22.69 -13.96 6.91
N LEU A 181 -21.74 -14.74 7.39
CA LEU A 181 -21.99 -15.92 8.22
C LEU A 181 -22.19 -15.57 9.70
N LEU A 182 -21.90 -14.33 10.09
CA LEU A 182 -22.05 -13.86 11.45
C LEU A 182 -23.49 -13.38 11.70
N PRO A 183 -24.04 -13.60 12.91
CA PRO A 183 -25.35 -13.06 13.27
C PRO A 183 -25.30 -11.53 13.46
N ASP A 184 -26.43 -10.87 13.16
CA ASP A 184 -26.62 -9.44 13.45
C ASP A 184 -26.34 -9.11 14.94
N PRO A 185 -25.64 -8.01 15.28
CA PRO A 185 -25.12 -6.93 14.44
C PRO A 185 -23.64 -7.07 14.02
N PHE A 186 -23.03 -8.25 14.22
CA PHE A 186 -21.59 -8.43 14.00
C PHE A 186 -21.21 -8.52 12.51
N ASP A 187 -22.13 -8.96 11.66
CA ASP A 187 -21.94 -9.05 10.21
C ASP A 187 -21.54 -7.69 9.61
N SER A 188 -22.33 -6.67 9.87
CA SER A 188 -22.12 -5.33 9.35
C SER A 188 -20.82 -4.69 9.86
N LEU A 189 -20.47 -4.90 11.14
CA LEU A 189 -19.23 -4.41 11.73
C LEU A 189 -18.01 -5.05 11.07
N VAL A 190 -18.07 -6.36 10.85
CA VAL A 190 -16.96 -7.14 10.28
C VAL A 190 -16.78 -6.83 8.80
N VAL A 191 -17.86 -6.78 8.03
CA VAL A 191 -17.82 -6.42 6.60
C VAL A 191 -17.28 -5.00 6.39
N ASN A 192 -17.65 -4.04 7.25
CA ASN A 192 -17.13 -2.68 7.19
C ASN A 192 -15.64 -2.54 7.58
N MET A 193 -14.98 -3.57 8.07
CA MET A 193 -13.53 -3.59 8.26
C MET A 193 -12.78 -4.08 7.01
N SER A 194 -13.47 -4.56 5.99
CA SER A 194 -12.85 -5.10 4.78
C SER A 194 -12.24 -4.01 3.91
N LEU A 195 -11.01 -4.26 3.46
CA LEU A 195 -10.33 -3.42 2.47
C LEU A 195 -11.06 -3.45 1.12
N SER A 196 -11.61 -4.60 0.72
CA SER A 196 -12.21 -4.76 -0.61
C SER A 196 -13.56 -4.04 -0.72
N VAL A 197 -14.35 -4.00 0.34
CA VAL A 197 -15.65 -3.31 0.37
C VAL A 197 -15.48 -1.82 0.10
N HIS A 198 -14.48 -1.19 0.73
CA HIS A 198 -14.18 0.22 0.53
C HIS A 198 -13.42 0.52 -0.77
N PHE A 199 -12.78 -0.49 -1.39
CA PHE A 199 -12.10 -0.30 -2.67
C PHE A 199 -13.03 -0.43 -3.88
N LYS A 200 -14.03 -1.32 -3.84
CA LYS A 200 -14.99 -1.57 -4.94
C LYS A 200 -15.59 -0.29 -5.52
N PRO A 201 -16.10 0.67 -4.72
CA PRO A 201 -16.65 1.92 -5.23
C PRO A 201 -15.63 2.73 -6.05
N PHE A 202 -14.39 2.87 -5.55
CA PHE A 202 -13.34 3.58 -6.29
C PHE A 202 -13.06 2.95 -7.65
N ALA A 203 -12.98 1.63 -7.73
CA ALA A 203 -12.73 0.92 -8.98
C ALA A 203 -13.85 1.11 -10.01
N THR A 204 -15.10 1.35 -9.57
CA THR A 204 -16.27 1.53 -10.43
C THR A 204 -16.64 2.99 -10.71
N GLY A 205 -15.86 3.95 -10.20
CA GLY A 205 -16.11 5.38 -10.44
C GLY A 205 -16.94 6.08 -9.38
N SER A 206 -17.34 5.39 -8.32
CA SER A 206 -18.15 5.95 -7.23
C SER A 206 -17.22 6.28 -6.05
N MET A 207 -17.16 7.54 -5.65
CA MET A 207 -16.36 7.96 -4.50
C MET A 207 -17.25 8.33 -3.33
N TYR A 208 -17.19 7.56 -2.25
CA TYR A 208 -17.89 7.91 -1.01
C TYR A 208 -16.87 8.46 0.01
N LEU A 209 -17.29 9.49 0.74
CA LEU A 209 -16.46 10.11 1.78
C LEU A 209 -16.13 9.13 2.92
N SER A 210 -17.03 8.16 3.19
CA SER A 210 -16.82 7.07 4.14
C SER A 210 -15.59 6.23 3.81
N ASP A 211 -15.39 5.92 2.52
CA ASP A 211 -14.30 5.06 2.07
C ASP A 211 -12.95 5.79 2.14
N VAL A 212 -12.95 7.08 1.81
CA VAL A 212 -11.77 7.95 2.01
C VAL A 212 -11.42 8.04 3.50
N ALA A 213 -12.44 8.28 4.36
CA ALA A 213 -12.24 8.37 5.80
C ALA A 213 -11.72 7.05 6.40
N PHE A 214 -12.20 5.91 5.91
CA PHE A 214 -11.72 4.58 6.32
C PHE A 214 -10.22 4.43 6.07
N TYR A 215 -9.74 4.64 4.84
CA TYR A 215 -8.32 4.49 4.52
C TYR A 215 -7.44 5.51 5.25
N LEU A 216 -7.89 6.76 5.36
CA LEU A 216 -7.14 7.79 6.10
C LEU A 216 -7.06 7.47 7.59
N SER A 217 -8.16 7.02 8.20
CA SER A 217 -8.17 6.64 9.63
C SER A 217 -7.29 5.42 9.89
N ALA A 218 -7.34 4.39 9.02
CA ALA A 218 -6.46 3.23 9.09
C ALA A 218 -4.98 3.62 8.96
N THR A 219 -4.66 4.52 8.04
CA THR A 219 -3.30 5.05 7.86
C THR A 219 -2.82 5.81 9.10
N MET A 220 -3.63 6.75 9.59
CA MET A 220 -3.27 7.56 10.76
C MET A 220 -3.11 6.71 12.02
N LEU A 221 -4.02 5.77 12.26
CA LEU A 221 -3.97 4.86 13.39
C LEU A 221 -2.70 4.00 13.36
N SER A 222 -2.40 3.39 12.23
CA SER A 222 -1.23 2.52 12.08
C SER A 222 0.08 3.29 12.21
N LEU A 223 0.18 4.51 11.67
CA LEU A 223 1.33 5.38 11.85
C LEU A 223 1.49 5.83 13.30
N PHE A 224 0.40 6.21 13.97
CA PHE A 224 0.42 6.56 15.40
C PHE A 224 0.91 5.40 16.26
N LEU A 225 0.39 4.19 16.02
CA LEU A 225 0.83 2.99 16.73
C LEU A 225 2.29 2.65 16.44
N SER A 226 2.76 2.85 15.20
CA SER A 226 4.17 2.66 14.81
C SER A 226 5.10 3.60 15.59
N VAL A 227 4.73 4.87 15.73
CA VAL A 227 5.48 5.84 16.55
C VAL A 227 5.52 5.40 18.00
N ARG A 228 4.40 4.97 18.56
CA ARG A 228 4.34 4.47 19.95
C ARG A 228 5.18 3.21 20.15
N ALA A 229 5.13 2.26 19.20
CA ALA A 229 5.94 1.04 19.26
C ALA A 229 7.45 1.33 19.18
N LEU A 230 7.83 2.46 18.56
CA LEU A 230 9.21 2.91 18.51
C LEU A 230 9.65 3.58 19.81
N ALA A 231 8.76 4.38 20.44
CA ALA A 231 9.02 5.14 21.68
C ALA A 231 9.06 4.26 22.94
N TRP A 232 8.40 3.09 22.93
CA TRP A 232 8.26 2.21 24.13
C TRP A 232 9.49 1.31 24.36
N ARG A 233 10.57 1.48 23.63
CA ARG A 233 11.81 0.70 23.76
C ARG A 233 13.04 1.59 23.71
#